data_5154e04250037e64733fb92862780196
#
_entry.id   5154e04250037e64733fb92862780196
#
_cell.length_a   1.000
_cell.length_b   1.000
_cell.length_c   1.000
_cell.angle_alpha   90.00
_cell.angle_beta   90.00
_cell.angle_gamma   90.00
#
_symmetry.space_group_name_H-M   'P 1'
#
loop_
_entity.id
_entity.type
_entity.pdbx_description
1 polymer ?
#
loop_
_entity_poly.entity_id
_entity_poly.type
_entity_poly.pdbx_seq_one_letter_code
_entity_poly.pdbx_strand_id
1 'polypeptide(L)'
;MIELFIGCSLLLGDGTLTEQSIDNYLLCNHLQDVKQWYGLTYRYFEDDTLFALAVMSCESDGREKAIGYNRDGTYDQGLFQFNSKTEKWLENDIYNKDLDMYDAETNIKAARWLSYYSGWHHWNSSKHCWGRYDS
;
A
#
# COMPACT_ATOMS: atom_id res chain seq x y z
N MET A 1 17.34 -5.77 1.55
CA MET A 1 15.87 -5.59 1.67
C MET A 1 15.07 -6.86 1.46
N ILE A 2 15.52 -7.74 0.55
CA ILE A 2 14.87 -9.04 0.40
C ILE A 2 14.91 -9.82 1.73
N GLU A 3 15.98 -9.70 2.47
CA GLU A 3 16.14 -10.33 3.77
C GLU A 3 15.04 -9.95 4.76
N LEU A 4 14.43 -8.80 4.59
CA LEU A 4 13.31 -8.35 5.41
C LEU A 4 12.14 -9.34 5.36
N PHE A 5 11.98 -10.06 4.24
CA PHE A 5 10.86 -10.95 4.00
C PHE A 5 11.19 -12.43 4.24
N ILE A 6 12.46 -12.77 4.55
CA ILE A 6 12.89 -14.15 4.72
C ILE A 6 12.55 -14.69 6.11
N GLY A 7 12.80 -13.90 7.15
CA GLY A 7 12.48 -14.31 8.51
C GLY A 7 12.32 -13.12 9.41
N CYS A 8 11.09 -12.80 9.77
CA CYS A 8 10.80 -11.62 10.57
C CYS A 8 11.40 -11.69 11.98
N SER A 9 11.54 -12.89 12.53
CA SER A 9 12.14 -13.08 13.85
C SER A 9 13.58 -12.55 13.94
N LEU A 10 14.30 -12.52 12.81
CA LEU A 10 15.66 -11.99 12.78
C LEU A 10 15.74 -10.51 13.11
N LEU A 11 14.64 -9.79 12.94
CA LEU A 11 14.57 -8.36 13.24
C LEU A 11 14.53 -8.07 14.75
N LEU A 12 14.33 -9.09 15.57
CA LEU A 12 14.40 -8.96 17.02
C LEU A 12 15.85 -9.02 17.53
N GLY A 13 16.78 -9.37 16.65
CA GLY A 13 18.22 -9.30 16.92
C GLY A 13 18.71 -10.25 17.99
N ASP A 14 19.55 -9.76 18.87
CA ASP A 14 20.26 -10.53 19.91
C ASP A 14 19.42 -10.85 21.15
N GLY A 15 18.11 -10.70 21.07
CA GLY A 15 17.23 -10.94 22.20
C GLY A 15 16.91 -9.69 23.02
N THR A 16 17.49 -8.55 22.67
CA THR A 16 17.16 -7.27 23.31
C THR A 16 15.93 -6.69 22.63
N LEU A 17 14.79 -6.67 23.34
CA LEU A 17 13.55 -6.13 22.81
C LEU A 17 13.51 -4.62 23.00
N THR A 18 13.76 -3.89 21.92
CA THR A 18 13.57 -2.45 21.89
C THR A 18 12.26 -2.13 21.18
N GLU A 19 11.73 -0.94 21.41
CA GLU A 19 10.53 -0.47 20.70
C GLU A 19 10.74 -0.55 19.19
N GLN A 20 11.91 -0.13 18.71
CA GLN A 20 12.26 -0.17 17.29
C GLN A 20 12.29 -1.59 16.74
N SER A 21 12.87 -2.55 17.46
CA SER A 21 12.96 -3.94 16.99
C SER A 21 11.58 -4.59 16.95
N ILE A 22 10.71 -4.27 17.90
CA ILE A 22 9.34 -4.76 17.91
C ILE A 22 8.57 -4.19 16.71
N ASP A 23 8.70 -2.90 16.45
CA ASP A 23 8.04 -2.26 15.30
C ASP A 23 8.52 -2.84 13.99
N ASN A 24 9.82 -3.10 13.84
CA ASN A 24 10.39 -3.72 12.65
C ASN A 24 9.84 -5.13 12.45
N TYR A 25 9.74 -5.90 13.54
CA TYR A 25 9.19 -7.26 13.47
C TYR A 25 7.73 -7.25 13.04
N LEU A 26 6.92 -6.36 13.63
CA LEU A 26 5.51 -6.22 13.30
C LEU A 26 5.32 -5.78 11.84
N LEU A 27 6.13 -4.82 11.39
CA LEU A 27 6.09 -4.37 10.00
C LEU A 27 6.46 -5.51 9.05
N CYS A 28 7.52 -6.26 9.36
CA CYS A 28 7.92 -7.39 8.54
C CYS A 28 6.78 -8.41 8.40
N ASN A 29 6.14 -8.79 9.52
CA ASN A 29 5.00 -9.71 9.49
C ASN A 29 3.84 -9.13 8.68
N HIS A 30 3.57 -7.84 8.87
CA HIS A 30 2.50 -7.15 8.14
C HIS A 30 2.72 -7.17 6.64
N LEU A 31 3.98 -7.10 6.20
CA LEU A 31 4.32 -7.03 4.78
C LEU A 31 4.40 -8.38 4.07
N GLN A 32 4.22 -9.52 4.77
CA GLN A 32 4.33 -10.84 4.14
C GLN A 32 3.36 -11.02 2.96
N ASP A 33 2.16 -10.47 3.06
CA ASP A 33 1.14 -10.61 2.02
C ASP A 33 1.42 -9.75 0.78
N VAL A 34 2.29 -8.75 0.90
CA VAL A 34 2.56 -7.81 -0.20
C VAL A 34 3.99 -7.89 -0.74
N LYS A 35 4.82 -8.79 -0.20
CA LYS A 35 6.24 -8.87 -0.60
C LYS A 35 6.44 -9.10 -2.10
N GLN A 36 5.51 -9.80 -2.75
CA GLN A 36 5.56 -10.03 -4.19
C GLN A 36 5.52 -8.73 -4.98
N TRP A 37 4.97 -7.66 -4.41
CA TRP A 37 4.84 -6.37 -5.06
C TRP A 37 5.99 -5.41 -4.74
N TYR A 38 7.00 -5.86 -3.98
CA TYR A 38 8.12 -5.01 -3.57
C TYR A 38 8.83 -4.35 -4.74
N GLY A 39 9.25 -5.14 -5.73
CA GLY A 39 10.01 -4.62 -6.87
C GLY A 39 9.24 -3.59 -7.68
N LEU A 40 7.97 -3.88 -7.95
CA LEU A 40 7.12 -2.98 -8.71
C LEU A 40 6.83 -1.69 -7.91
N THR A 41 6.56 -1.83 -6.62
CA THR A 41 6.33 -0.68 -5.74
C THR A 41 7.58 0.19 -5.62
N TYR A 42 8.77 -0.42 -5.49
CA TYR A 42 10.02 0.30 -5.41
C TYR A 42 10.26 1.15 -6.66
N ARG A 43 9.88 0.67 -7.84
CA ARG A 43 10.03 1.42 -9.08
C ARG A 43 9.38 2.81 -8.99
N TYR A 44 8.27 2.93 -8.28
CA TYR A 44 7.51 4.17 -8.20
C TYR A 44 7.68 4.93 -6.88
N PHE A 45 7.91 4.23 -5.78
CA PHE A 45 7.97 4.84 -4.45
C PHE A 45 9.38 5.00 -3.88
N GLU A 46 10.36 4.28 -4.40
CA GLU A 46 11.77 4.35 -3.95
C GLU A 46 11.87 4.24 -2.42
N ASP A 47 12.32 5.30 -1.73
CA ASP A 47 12.52 5.28 -0.27
C ASP A 47 11.22 5.10 0.52
N ASP A 48 10.08 5.39 -0.09
CA ASP A 48 8.77 5.26 0.57
C ASP A 48 8.13 3.90 0.34
N THR A 49 8.85 2.94 -0.23
CA THR A 49 8.32 1.64 -0.62
C THR A 49 7.71 0.86 0.55
N LEU A 50 8.41 0.77 1.67
CA LEU A 50 7.92 -0.01 2.81
C LEU A 50 6.63 0.58 3.38
N PHE A 51 6.55 1.91 3.44
CA PHE A 51 5.34 2.58 3.89
C PHE A 51 4.19 2.34 2.90
N ALA A 52 4.45 2.48 1.60
CA ALA A 52 3.43 2.22 0.57
C ALA A 52 2.94 0.78 0.64
N LEU A 53 3.83 -0.19 0.85
CA LEU A 53 3.44 -1.58 1.01
C LEU A 53 2.59 -1.80 2.26
N ALA A 54 2.86 -1.08 3.34
CA ALA A 54 2.04 -1.14 4.55
C ALA A 54 0.60 -0.68 4.26
N VAL A 55 0.44 0.42 3.53
CA VAL A 55 -0.88 0.89 3.11
C VAL A 55 -1.57 -0.16 2.22
N MET A 56 -0.84 -0.67 1.23
CA MET A 56 -1.36 -1.71 0.32
C MET A 56 -1.85 -2.95 1.09
N SER A 57 -1.06 -3.40 2.06
CA SER A 57 -1.43 -4.54 2.90
C SER A 57 -2.74 -4.29 3.64
N CYS A 58 -2.88 -3.11 4.23
CA CYS A 58 -4.10 -2.72 4.96
C CYS A 58 -5.31 -2.62 4.05
N GLU A 59 -5.11 -2.22 2.79
CA GLU A 59 -6.21 -2.03 1.85
C GLU A 59 -6.68 -3.35 1.21
N SER A 60 -5.76 -4.17 0.76
CA SER A 60 -6.10 -5.33 -0.08
C SER A 60 -5.43 -6.65 0.29
N ASP A 61 -4.54 -6.66 1.29
CA ASP A 61 -3.68 -7.81 1.59
C ASP A 61 -2.85 -8.23 0.36
N GLY A 62 -2.54 -7.27 -0.52
CA GLY A 62 -1.76 -7.56 -1.74
C GLY A 62 -2.55 -8.25 -2.83
N ARG A 63 -3.88 -8.24 -2.77
CA ARG A 63 -4.72 -8.88 -3.80
C ARG A 63 -5.00 -7.90 -4.93
N GLU A 64 -4.39 -8.17 -6.07
CA GLU A 64 -4.47 -7.32 -7.26
C GLU A 64 -5.91 -7.08 -7.73
N LYS A 65 -6.77 -8.06 -7.58
CA LYS A 65 -8.16 -8.03 -8.04
C LYS A 65 -9.16 -7.73 -6.94
N ALA A 66 -8.70 -7.24 -5.79
CA ALA A 66 -9.57 -6.94 -4.66
C ALA A 66 -10.63 -5.90 -5.04
N ILE A 67 -11.86 -6.13 -4.60
CA ILE A 67 -12.95 -5.19 -4.78
C ILE A 67 -13.77 -5.10 -3.49
N GLY A 68 -14.08 -3.85 -3.09
CA GLY A 68 -14.94 -3.59 -1.94
C GLY A 68 -16.12 -2.72 -2.36
N TYR A 69 -17.31 -3.05 -1.89
CA TYR A 69 -18.51 -2.29 -2.26
C TYR A 69 -18.93 -1.38 -1.11
N ASN A 70 -19.28 -0.14 -1.42
CA ASN A 70 -19.68 0.87 -0.46
C ASN A 70 -21.18 1.11 -0.51
N ARG A 71 -21.74 1.62 0.60
CA ARG A 71 -23.18 1.87 0.72
C ARG A 71 -23.70 2.93 -0.26
N ASP A 72 -22.82 3.85 -0.68
CA ASP A 72 -23.21 4.93 -1.60
C ASP A 72 -23.20 4.51 -3.08
N GLY A 73 -22.98 3.21 -3.35
CA GLY A 73 -22.94 2.68 -4.71
C GLY A 73 -21.58 2.72 -5.36
N THR A 74 -20.60 3.33 -4.71
CA THR A 74 -19.22 3.30 -5.19
C THR A 74 -18.56 1.98 -4.81
N TYR A 75 -17.41 1.71 -5.41
CA TYR A 75 -16.61 0.53 -5.08
C TYR A 75 -15.13 0.89 -5.12
N ASP A 76 -14.36 0.11 -4.37
CA ASP A 76 -12.91 0.32 -4.23
C ASP A 76 -12.20 -0.83 -4.92
N GLN A 77 -11.09 -0.52 -5.64
CA GLN A 77 -10.51 -1.44 -6.62
C GLN A 77 -9.03 -1.62 -6.45
N GLY A 78 -8.59 -2.88 -6.47
CA GLY A 78 -7.20 -3.26 -6.63
C GLY A 78 -6.34 -3.07 -5.40
N LEU A 79 -5.04 -3.04 -5.62
CA LEU A 79 -4.05 -3.07 -4.54
C LEU A 79 -4.21 -1.95 -3.52
N PHE A 80 -4.41 -0.72 -3.97
CA PHE A 80 -4.61 0.45 -3.09
C PHE A 80 -6.08 0.83 -2.92
N GLN A 81 -7.00 0.00 -3.41
CA GLN A 81 -8.44 0.19 -3.23
C GLN A 81 -8.92 1.57 -3.67
N PHE A 82 -8.67 1.88 -4.95
CA PHE A 82 -9.13 3.13 -5.54
C PHE A 82 -10.65 3.17 -5.65
N ASN A 83 -11.24 4.20 -5.07
CA ASN A 83 -12.68 4.43 -5.19
C ASN A 83 -13.05 4.75 -6.64
N SER A 84 -14.19 4.23 -7.09
CA SER A 84 -14.64 4.40 -8.48
C SER A 84 -14.82 5.87 -8.88
N LYS A 85 -15.14 6.77 -7.95
CA LYS A 85 -15.20 8.21 -8.24
C LYS A 85 -13.82 8.80 -8.43
N THR A 86 -12.86 8.40 -7.61
CA THR A 86 -11.47 8.84 -7.74
C THR A 86 -10.88 8.36 -9.05
N GLU A 87 -11.17 7.11 -9.43
CA GLU A 87 -10.75 6.57 -10.72
C GLU A 87 -11.25 7.45 -11.87
N LYS A 88 -12.53 7.80 -11.88
CA LYS A 88 -13.10 8.65 -12.94
C LYS A 88 -12.44 10.01 -13.01
N TRP A 89 -12.17 10.60 -11.86
CA TRP A 89 -11.48 11.88 -11.82
C TRP A 89 -10.06 11.77 -12.41
N LEU A 90 -9.32 10.71 -12.02
CA LEU A 90 -7.99 10.47 -12.57
C LEU A 90 -8.03 10.24 -14.08
N GLU A 91 -9.00 9.47 -14.55
CA GLU A 91 -9.15 9.17 -15.98
C GLU A 91 -9.45 10.42 -16.80
N ASN A 92 -10.38 11.24 -16.32
CA ASN A 92 -10.89 12.38 -17.08
C ASN A 92 -10.01 13.62 -16.99
N ASP A 93 -9.48 13.90 -15.78
CA ASP A 93 -8.85 15.20 -15.51
C ASP A 93 -7.32 15.12 -15.44
N ILE A 94 -6.75 13.94 -15.17
CA ILE A 94 -5.32 13.80 -14.95
C ILE A 94 -4.64 13.03 -16.08
N TYR A 95 -5.11 11.82 -16.37
CA TYR A 95 -4.44 10.95 -17.35
C TYR A 95 -5.03 11.04 -18.76
N ASN A 96 -6.26 11.50 -18.89
CA ASN A 96 -6.99 11.59 -20.18
C ASN A 96 -7.04 10.24 -20.89
N LYS A 97 -7.25 9.19 -20.12
CA LYS A 97 -7.39 7.82 -20.65
C LYS A 97 -8.04 6.94 -19.59
N ASP A 98 -8.60 5.82 -20.04
CA ASP A 98 -9.14 4.81 -19.14
C ASP A 98 -8.01 4.15 -18.34
N LEU A 99 -8.29 3.85 -17.08
CA LEU A 99 -7.35 3.19 -16.18
C LEU A 99 -7.93 1.86 -15.71
N ASP A 100 -7.11 0.81 -15.78
CA ASP A 100 -7.49 -0.48 -15.20
C ASP A 100 -6.89 -0.58 -13.80
N MET A 101 -7.71 -0.30 -12.79
CA MET A 101 -7.25 -0.34 -11.40
C MET A 101 -7.03 -1.75 -10.87
N TYR A 102 -7.36 -2.78 -11.65
CA TYR A 102 -7.05 -4.17 -11.34
C TYR A 102 -5.70 -4.61 -11.95
N ASP A 103 -5.07 -3.74 -12.72
CA ASP A 103 -3.69 -3.93 -13.17
C ASP A 103 -2.74 -3.38 -12.10
N ALA A 104 -1.85 -4.23 -11.57
CA ALA A 104 -0.99 -3.89 -10.45
C ALA A 104 -0.17 -2.63 -10.70
N GLU A 105 0.48 -2.55 -11.88
CA GLU A 105 1.33 -1.41 -12.17
C GLU A 105 0.54 -0.11 -12.27
N THR A 106 -0.60 -0.14 -12.96
CA THR A 106 -1.49 1.03 -13.07
C THR A 106 -1.94 1.50 -11.69
N ASN A 107 -2.35 0.57 -10.84
CA ASN A 107 -2.81 0.88 -9.49
C ASN A 107 -1.70 1.51 -8.63
N ILE A 108 -0.52 0.91 -8.63
CA ILE A 108 0.64 1.40 -7.87
C ILE A 108 1.09 2.77 -8.37
N LYS A 109 1.15 2.94 -9.69
CA LYS A 109 1.55 4.21 -10.31
C LYS A 109 0.55 5.33 -9.95
N ALA A 110 -0.74 5.03 -10.00
CA ALA A 110 -1.77 5.99 -9.62
C ALA A 110 -1.68 6.36 -8.14
N ALA A 111 -1.40 5.37 -7.28
CA ALA A 111 -1.22 5.62 -5.85
C ALA A 111 -0.02 6.53 -5.58
N ARG A 112 1.08 6.32 -6.31
CA ARG A 112 2.25 7.19 -6.22
C ARG A 112 1.88 8.63 -6.57
N TRP A 113 1.20 8.81 -7.69
CA TRP A 113 0.78 10.14 -8.12
C TRP A 113 -0.12 10.80 -7.09
N LEU A 114 -1.15 10.09 -6.63
CA LEU A 114 -2.13 10.63 -5.69
C LEU A 114 -1.52 10.97 -4.34
N SER A 115 -0.64 10.11 -3.81
CA SER A 115 0.02 10.34 -2.53
C SER A 115 0.93 11.56 -2.56
N TYR A 116 1.55 11.84 -3.69
CA TYR A 116 2.41 13.03 -3.84
C TYR A 116 1.59 14.29 -4.11
N TYR A 117 0.46 14.15 -4.80
CA TYR A 117 -0.43 15.27 -5.08
C TYR A 117 -1.11 15.80 -3.82
N SER A 118 -1.61 14.92 -2.97
CA SER A 118 -2.45 15.33 -1.84
C SER A 118 -2.20 14.56 -0.55
N GLY A 119 -1.11 13.79 -0.47
CA GLY A 119 -0.77 13.02 0.72
C GLY A 119 -1.58 11.73 0.84
N TRP A 120 -1.46 11.11 2.00
CA TRP A 120 -2.04 9.78 2.25
C TRP A 120 -3.46 9.82 2.82
N HIS A 121 -4.07 11.00 2.91
CA HIS A 121 -5.41 11.12 3.52
C HIS A 121 -6.51 10.38 2.74
N HIS A 122 -6.30 10.08 1.46
CA HIS A 122 -7.23 9.26 0.69
C HIS A 122 -7.41 7.86 1.28
N TRP A 123 -6.46 7.42 2.08
CA TRP A 123 -6.46 6.11 2.73
C TRP A 123 -6.75 6.19 4.23
N ASN A 124 -7.31 7.30 4.71
CA ASN A 124 -7.58 7.53 6.14
C ASN A 124 -8.49 6.46 6.76
N SER A 125 -9.37 5.83 5.99
CA SER A 125 -10.26 4.80 6.51
C SER A 125 -9.50 3.58 7.04
N SER A 126 -8.29 3.33 6.52
CA SER A 126 -7.43 2.24 6.98
C SER A 126 -6.26 2.71 7.85
N LYS A 127 -6.22 4.00 8.21
CA LYS A 127 -5.10 4.57 8.95
C LYS A 127 -4.85 3.88 10.30
N HIS A 128 -5.89 3.34 10.93
CA HIS A 128 -5.74 2.57 12.16
C HIS A 128 -4.81 1.35 11.97
N CYS A 129 -4.68 0.88 10.74
CA CYS A 129 -3.84 -0.26 10.38
C CYS A 129 -2.40 0.15 10.06
N TRP A 130 -2.20 1.20 9.24
CA TRP A 130 -0.87 1.60 8.78
C TRP A 130 -0.28 2.81 9.48
N GLY A 131 -1.07 3.56 10.24
CA GLY A 131 -0.66 4.85 10.78
C GLY A 131 0.55 4.78 11.71
N ARG A 132 0.76 3.65 12.38
CA ARG A 132 1.92 3.48 13.25
C ARG A 132 3.26 3.48 12.51
N TYR A 133 3.24 3.26 11.19
CA TYR A 133 4.44 3.24 10.35
C TYR A 133 4.67 4.58 9.64
N ASP A 134 3.76 5.52 9.82
CA ASP A 134 3.89 6.86 9.28
C ASP A 134 4.85 7.66 10.19
N SER A 135 5.92 8.14 9.63
CA SER A 135 6.96 8.86 10.39
C SER A 135 6.74 10.37 10.38
#